data_2470f670a656c097b29724c840842b50
#
_entry.id   2470f670a656c097b29724c840842b50
#
_cell.length_a   1.000
_cell.length_b   1.000
_cell.length_c   1.000
_cell.angle_alpha   90.00
_cell.angle_beta   90.00
_cell.angle_gamma   90.00
#
_symmetry.space_group_name_H-M   'P 1'
#
loop_
_entity.id
_entity.type
_entity.pdbx_description
1 polymer ?
#
loop_
_entity_poly.entity_id
_entity_poly.type
_entity_poly.pdbx_seq_one_letter_code
_entity_poly.pdbx_strand_id
1 'polypeptide(L)'
;MRTLLLLVILLALPTARAGAAPADSSQVRAWQTGFTGDDKFEHASLSLTAGLMIGVATREPAAALGGAMVLGLGKELRDRRHTFFDPRDLVADLVGASAAALLTRALMR
;
A
#
# COMPACT_ATOMS: atom_id res chain seq x y z
N MET A 1 5.33 -16.70 -14.95
CA MET A 1 4.33 -15.73 -14.45
C MET A 1 3.67 -16.14 -13.15
N ARG A 2 3.16 -17.38 -13.03
CA ARG A 2 2.54 -17.86 -11.77
C ARG A 2 3.50 -17.87 -10.58
N THR A 3 4.75 -18.22 -10.79
CA THR A 3 5.80 -18.22 -9.76
C THR A 3 6.18 -16.80 -9.30
N LEU A 4 6.21 -15.85 -10.22
CA LEU A 4 6.50 -14.45 -9.88
C LEU A 4 5.35 -13.83 -9.08
N LEU A 5 4.11 -14.16 -9.41
CA LEU A 5 2.93 -13.72 -8.68
C LEU A 5 2.93 -14.25 -7.25
N LEU A 6 3.28 -15.52 -7.07
CA LEU A 6 3.41 -16.13 -5.75
C LEU A 6 4.55 -15.51 -4.93
N LEU A 7 5.65 -15.14 -5.57
CA LEU A 7 6.77 -14.47 -4.90
C LEU A 7 6.38 -13.05 -4.45
N VAL A 8 5.67 -12.32 -5.30
CA VAL A 8 5.16 -10.97 -4.97
C VAL A 8 4.14 -11.04 -3.85
N ILE A 9 3.24 -12.01 -3.87
CA ILE A 9 2.26 -12.23 -2.79
C ILE A 9 2.98 -12.60 -1.49
N LEU A 10 4.00 -13.43 -1.55
CA LEU A 10 4.76 -13.86 -0.37
C LEU A 10 5.58 -12.71 0.25
N LEU A 11 6.17 -11.86 -0.61
CA LEU A 11 6.91 -10.66 -0.17
C LEU A 11 5.99 -9.55 0.34
N ALA A 12 4.74 -9.57 -0.07
CA ALA A 12 3.75 -8.58 0.29
C ALA A 12 2.86 -9.00 1.46
N LEU A 13 2.97 -10.25 1.92
CA LEU A 13 2.37 -10.62 3.18
C LEU A 13 2.96 -9.70 4.24
N PRO A 14 2.15 -8.83 4.86
CA PRO A 14 2.64 -8.08 5.99
C PRO A 14 3.18 -9.12 6.96
N THR A 15 4.46 -9.05 7.23
CA THR A 15 5.00 -9.76 8.37
C THR A 15 4.23 -9.20 9.56
N ALA A 16 3.15 -9.89 9.92
CA ALA A 16 2.45 -9.58 11.12
C ALA A 16 3.51 -9.62 12.22
N ARG A 17 3.96 -8.48 12.65
CA ARG A 17 4.77 -8.37 13.84
C ARG A 17 3.86 -8.73 15.01
N ALA A 18 3.61 -10.02 15.13
CA ALA A 18 2.93 -10.59 16.26
C ALA A 18 3.72 -10.19 17.51
N GLY A 19 3.14 -9.37 18.37
CA GLY A 19 3.68 -9.09 19.68
C GLY A 19 4.31 -7.73 19.91
N ALA A 20 4.17 -6.77 19.03
CA ALA A 20 4.41 -5.38 19.40
C ALA A 20 3.32 -4.97 20.39
N ALA A 21 3.70 -4.80 21.66
CA ALA A 21 2.86 -4.12 22.64
C ALA A 21 2.37 -2.80 22.04
N PRO A 22 1.11 -2.39 22.25
CA PRO A 22 0.64 -1.11 21.76
C PRO A 22 1.59 -0.04 22.26
N ALA A 23 2.32 0.56 21.32
CA ALA A 23 3.14 1.72 21.62
C ALA A 23 2.23 2.79 22.21
N ASP A 24 2.75 3.55 23.16
CA ASP A 24 2.11 4.73 23.69
C ASP A 24 1.46 5.53 22.54
N SER A 25 0.22 5.97 22.71
CA SER A 25 -0.55 6.68 21.70
C SER A 25 0.15 7.94 21.16
N SER A 26 1.03 8.56 21.96
CA SER A 26 1.89 9.67 21.52
C SER A 26 2.94 9.25 20.52
N GLN A 27 3.53 8.08 20.68
CA GLN A 27 4.49 7.51 19.72
C GLN A 27 3.80 7.11 18.41
N VAL A 28 2.63 6.50 18.48
CA VAL A 28 1.83 6.17 17.31
C VAL A 28 1.49 7.42 16.49
N ARG A 29 1.13 8.52 17.14
CA ARG A 29 0.88 9.81 16.47
C ARG A 29 2.12 10.40 15.81
N ALA A 30 3.27 10.37 16.48
CA ALA A 30 4.53 10.89 15.93
C ALA A 30 4.98 10.09 14.70
N TRP A 31 4.69 8.80 14.68
CA TRP A 31 5.03 7.92 13.54
C TRP A 31 4.07 8.10 12.36
N GLN A 32 2.81 8.41 12.62
CA GLN A 32 1.81 8.63 11.58
C GLN A 32 1.97 9.97 10.85
N THR A 33 2.63 10.95 11.45
CA THR A 33 2.77 12.29 10.89
C THR A 33 4.05 12.52 10.07
N GLY A 34 5.02 11.60 10.09
CA GLY A 34 6.27 11.68 9.33
C GLY A 34 6.18 11.06 7.94
N PHE A 35 6.99 11.54 6.98
CA PHE A 35 7.13 10.90 5.67
C PHE A 35 8.00 9.63 5.70
N THR A 36 8.74 9.41 6.76
CA THR A 36 9.72 8.32 6.92
C THR A 36 9.28 7.26 7.93
N GLY A 37 8.03 7.30 8.40
CA GLY A 37 7.52 6.32 9.36
C GLY A 37 7.23 4.95 8.73
N ASP A 38 7.29 3.90 9.55
CA ASP A 38 6.94 2.52 9.15
C ASP A 38 5.54 2.44 8.55
N ASP A 39 4.63 3.25 9.04
CA ASP A 39 3.25 3.37 8.54
C ASP A 39 3.20 3.79 7.07
N LYS A 40 4.01 4.76 6.67
CA LYS A 40 4.09 5.22 5.27
C LYS A 40 4.67 4.14 4.36
N PHE A 41 5.65 3.41 4.84
CA PHE A 41 6.22 2.28 4.12
C PHE A 41 5.18 1.15 3.96
N GLU A 42 4.40 0.89 4.98
CA GLU A 42 3.30 -0.07 4.93
C GLU A 42 2.25 0.33 3.88
N HIS A 43 1.80 1.60 3.88
CA HIS A 43 0.87 2.12 2.89
C HIS A 43 1.41 1.98 1.46
N ALA A 44 2.64 2.40 1.23
CA ALA A 44 3.27 2.28 -0.09
C ALA A 44 3.40 0.82 -0.54
N SER A 45 3.76 -0.09 0.36
CA SER A 45 3.91 -1.52 0.08
C SER A 45 2.57 -2.18 -0.24
N LEU A 46 1.51 -1.87 0.51
CA LEU A 46 0.17 -2.37 0.27
C LEU A 46 -0.39 -1.86 -1.05
N SER A 47 -0.21 -0.58 -1.36
CA SER A 47 -0.64 0.01 -2.63
C SER A 47 0.12 -0.57 -3.81
N LEU A 48 1.42 -0.77 -3.68
CA LEU A 48 2.23 -1.45 -4.69
C LEU A 48 1.70 -2.85 -4.97
N THR A 49 1.46 -3.62 -3.93
CA THR A 49 1.00 -5.02 -4.04
C THR A 49 -0.38 -5.09 -4.66
N ALA A 50 -1.33 -4.35 -4.12
CA ALA A 50 -2.71 -4.32 -4.62
C ALA A 50 -2.75 -3.83 -6.07
N GLY A 51 -2.03 -2.77 -6.37
CA GLY A 51 -1.92 -2.23 -7.72
C GLY A 51 -1.30 -3.21 -8.69
N LEU A 52 -0.22 -3.87 -8.30
CA LEU A 52 0.44 -4.86 -9.17
C LEU A 52 -0.45 -6.08 -9.44
N MET A 53 -1.17 -6.56 -8.44
CA MET A 53 -2.15 -7.64 -8.62
C MET A 53 -3.24 -7.26 -9.61
N ILE A 54 -3.82 -6.07 -9.46
CA ILE A 54 -4.84 -5.55 -10.38
C ILE A 54 -4.27 -5.36 -11.78
N GLY A 55 -3.09 -4.74 -11.87
CA GLY A 55 -2.43 -4.48 -13.13
C GLY A 55 -2.10 -5.74 -13.93
N VAL A 56 -1.57 -6.75 -13.26
CA VAL A 56 -1.26 -8.05 -13.90
C VAL A 56 -2.53 -8.79 -14.31
N ALA A 57 -3.56 -8.77 -13.47
CA ALA A 57 -4.84 -9.43 -13.77
C ALA A 57 -5.58 -8.77 -14.94
N THR A 58 -5.57 -7.45 -15.02
CA THR A 58 -6.26 -6.68 -16.06
C THR A 58 -5.38 -6.40 -17.28
N ARG A 59 -4.07 -6.51 -17.14
CA ARG A 59 -3.04 -6.08 -18.11
C ARG A 59 -3.06 -4.58 -18.40
N GLU A 60 -3.62 -3.79 -17.48
CA GLU A 60 -3.82 -2.36 -17.64
C GLU A 60 -3.08 -1.58 -16.54
N PRO A 61 -2.02 -0.82 -16.90
CA PRO A 61 -1.31 0.02 -15.91
C PRO A 61 -2.21 1.06 -15.25
N ALA A 62 -3.18 1.62 -15.99
CA ALA A 62 -4.15 2.56 -15.45
C ALA A 62 -5.05 1.92 -14.39
N ALA A 63 -5.43 0.65 -14.58
CA ALA A 63 -6.19 -0.10 -13.58
C ALA A 63 -5.35 -0.39 -12.32
N ALA A 64 -4.04 -0.63 -12.49
CA ALA A 64 -3.13 -0.79 -11.36
C ALA A 64 -3.10 0.47 -10.48
N LEU A 65 -2.91 1.63 -11.11
CA LEU A 65 -2.89 2.92 -10.41
C LEU A 65 -4.24 3.23 -9.77
N GLY A 66 -5.31 3.24 -10.57
CA GLY A 66 -6.65 3.61 -10.11
C GLY A 66 -7.19 2.66 -9.06
N GLY A 67 -7.03 1.36 -9.25
CA GLY A 67 -7.48 0.34 -8.31
C GLY A 67 -6.77 0.43 -6.95
N ALA A 68 -5.45 0.61 -6.96
CA ALA A 68 -4.70 0.79 -5.73
C ALA A 68 -5.12 2.07 -4.98
N MET A 69 -5.33 3.18 -5.70
CA MET A 69 -5.77 4.43 -5.09
C MET A 69 -7.19 4.34 -4.51
N VAL A 70 -8.12 3.67 -5.20
CA VAL A 70 -9.47 3.43 -4.68
C VAL A 70 -9.45 2.60 -3.41
N LEU A 71 -8.63 1.56 -3.36
CA LEU A 71 -8.47 0.74 -2.15
C LEU A 71 -7.82 1.53 -1.00
N GLY A 72 -6.80 2.33 -1.30
CA GLY A 72 -6.15 3.19 -0.31
C GLY A 72 -7.13 4.24 0.26
N LEU A 73 -7.85 4.93 -0.61
CA LEU A 73 -8.86 5.89 -0.20
C LEU A 73 -10.00 5.24 0.59
N GLY A 74 -10.46 4.06 0.16
CA GLY A 74 -11.49 3.30 0.88
C GLY A 74 -11.05 2.91 2.28
N LYS A 75 -9.80 2.50 2.44
CA LYS A 75 -9.20 2.22 3.76
C LYS A 75 -9.19 3.48 4.62
N GLU A 76 -8.72 4.61 4.10
CA GLU A 76 -8.67 5.88 4.83
C GLU A 76 -10.07 6.35 5.27
N LEU A 77 -11.07 6.23 4.42
CA LEU A 77 -12.45 6.58 4.76
C LEU A 77 -13.04 5.66 5.83
N ARG A 78 -12.66 4.38 5.83
CA ARG A 78 -13.04 3.43 6.86
C ARG A 78 -12.36 3.77 8.18
N ASP A 79 -11.06 4.04 8.15
CA ASP A 79 -10.25 4.32 9.33
C ASP A 79 -10.58 5.70 9.94
N ARG A 80 -11.09 6.63 9.13
CA ARG A 80 -11.55 7.95 9.60
C ARG A 80 -12.59 7.89 10.70
N ARG A 81 -13.35 6.82 10.80
CA ARG A 81 -14.33 6.61 11.86
C ARG A 81 -13.68 6.28 13.20
N HIS A 82 -12.44 5.81 13.20
CA HIS A 82 -11.75 5.26 14.37
C HIS A 82 -10.39 5.89 14.65
N THR A 83 -9.76 6.50 13.65
CA THR A 83 -8.42 7.06 13.73
C THR A 83 -8.30 8.38 12.99
N PHE A 84 -7.17 9.04 13.16
CA PHE A 84 -6.88 10.32 12.54
C PHE A 84 -6.58 10.13 11.03
N PHE A 85 -7.22 10.92 10.17
CA PHE A 85 -6.93 10.97 8.74
C PHE A 85 -5.59 11.70 8.51
N ASP A 86 -4.63 11.01 7.90
CA ASP A 86 -3.35 11.61 7.51
C ASP A 86 -3.25 11.66 5.96
N PRO A 87 -3.29 12.88 5.36
CA PRO A 87 -3.15 13.01 3.90
C PRO A 87 -1.83 12.46 3.35
N ARG A 88 -0.80 12.36 4.20
CA ARG A 88 0.50 11.78 3.81
C ARG A 88 0.41 10.30 3.49
N ASP A 89 -0.55 9.59 4.09
CA ASP A 89 -0.81 8.19 3.77
C ASP A 89 -1.28 8.02 2.33
N LEU A 90 -2.08 8.97 1.82
CA LEU A 90 -2.48 9.00 0.42
C LEU A 90 -1.30 9.26 -0.52
N VAL A 91 -0.33 10.06 -0.10
CA VAL A 91 0.91 10.26 -0.88
C VAL A 91 1.72 8.98 -0.93
N ALA A 92 1.85 8.26 0.17
CA ALA A 92 2.51 6.95 0.22
C ALA A 92 1.78 5.92 -0.67
N ASP A 93 0.44 5.90 -0.63
CA ASP A 93 -0.39 5.07 -1.50
C ASP A 93 -0.17 5.41 -2.97
N LEU A 94 -0.08 6.70 -3.31
CA LEU A 94 0.18 7.16 -4.68
C LEU A 94 1.57 6.71 -5.18
N VAL A 95 2.58 6.78 -4.34
CA VAL A 95 3.93 6.28 -4.67
C VAL A 95 3.90 4.78 -4.97
N GLY A 96 3.27 3.99 -4.11
CA GLY A 96 3.10 2.55 -4.31
C GLY A 96 2.29 2.21 -5.57
N ALA A 97 1.17 2.89 -5.76
CA ALA A 97 0.30 2.71 -6.92
C ALA A 97 0.99 3.08 -8.23
N SER A 98 1.78 4.16 -8.25
CA SER A 98 2.56 4.58 -9.41
C SER A 98 3.65 3.56 -9.75
N ALA A 99 4.34 3.03 -8.76
CA ALA A 99 5.32 1.96 -8.96
C ALA A 99 4.64 0.70 -9.52
N ALA A 100 3.46 0.33 -9.03
CA ALA A 100 2.69 -0.79 -9.57
C ALA A 100 2.32 -0.60 -11.04
N ALA A 101 1.88 0.61 -11.42
CA ALA A 101 1.55 0.93 -12.80
C ALA A 101 2.77 0.83 -13.72
N LEU A 102 3.91 1.34 -13.29
CA LEU A 102 5.16 1.27 -14.06
C LEU A 102 5.64 -0.17 -14.21
N LEU A 103 5.58 -0.97 -13.15
CA LEU A 103 5.92 -2.39 -13.19
C LEU A 103 4.96 -3.18 -14.08
N THR A 104 3.66 -2.93 -13.99
CA THR A 104 2.67 -3.55 -14.88
C THR A 104 3.00 -3.24 -16.34
N ARG A 105 3.29 -1.99 -16.66
CA ARG A 105 3.68 -1.58 -18.01
C ARG A 105 4.95 -2.29 -18.48
N ALA A 106 5.95 -2.44 -17.61
CA ALA A 106 7.19 -3.13 -17.94
C ALA A 106 6.99 -4.61 -18.17
N LEU A 107 6.13 -5.26 -17.39
CA LEU A 107 5.83 -6.69 -17.49
C LEU A 107 4.95 -7.03 -18.70
N MET A 108 4.18 -6.08 -19.21
CA MET A 108 3.26 -6.27 -20.34
C MET A 108 3.89 -5.92 -21.70
N ARG A 109 5.12 -5.44 -21.72
CA ARG A 109 5.90 -5.26 -22.96
C ARG A 109 6.48 -6.58 -23.41
#